data_e6bd34cdacd814835358eea04a564932
#
_entry.id   e6bd34cdacd814835358eea04a564932
#
_cell.length_a   1.000
_cell.length_b   1.000
_cell.length_c   1.000
_cell.angle_alpha   90.00
_cell.angle_beta   90.00
_cell.angle_gamma   90.00
#
_symmetry.space_group_name_H-M   'P 1'
#
loop_
_entity.id
_entity.type
_entity.pdbx_description
1 polymer ?
#
loop_
_entity_poly.entity_id
_entity_poly.type
_entity_poly.pdbx_seq_one_letter_code
_entity_poly.pdbx_strand_id
1 'polypeptide(L)'
;MQRSACQRPALEGTILMPSHAATRLASLVPVAVLLTVAAGCGSATAPSPTQQTETFTGTLQPLGTDFKTFTIVYTQASSDLSVTVDSLKTVADSTPVTGITIGIGFGAVSGSSCSLQIQTPTAALATELFAPNGASAGTYCVQIFDCPTGTTGCSSMLTEPVTYSMTVKHF
;
A
#
# COMPACT_ATOMS: atom_id res chain seq x y z
N MET A 1 13.27 -20.60 -10.23
CA MET A 1 14.08 -20.02 -11.31
C MET A 1 13.29 -20.10 -12.61
N GLN A 2 12.56 -19.07 -12.94
CA GLN A 2 11.78 -18.98 -14.18
C GLN A 2 12.40 -17.91 -15.07
N ARG A 3 12.90 -18.34 -16.24
CA ARG A 3 13.46 -17.46 -17.25
C ARG A 3 12.33 -16.83 -18.04
N SER A 4 12.12 -15.53 -17.87
CA SER A 4 11.23 -14.74 -18.73
C SER A 4 11.91 -14.52 -20.09
N ALA A 5 11.36 -15.13 -21.12
CA ALA A 5 11.74 -14.91 -22.51
C ALA A 5 11.18 -13.56 -22.99
N CYS A 6 12.06 -12.66 -23.41
CA CYS A 6 11.69 -11.43 -24.12
C CYS A 6 11.10 -11.80 -25.48
N GLN A 7 9.80 -11.64 -25.65
CA GLN A 7 9.11 -11.82 -26.93
C GLN A 7 9.20 -10.52 -27.75
N ARG A 8 9.85 -10.60 -28.92
CA ARG A 8 9.92 -9.49 -29.88
C ARG A 8 8.62 -9.41 -30.67
N PRO A 9 8.01 -8.23 -30.85
CA PRO A 9 6.99 -8.05 -31.86
C PRO A 9 7.63 -7.98 -33.24
N ALA A 10 7.15 -8.82 -34.17
CA ALA A 10 7.48 -8.77 -35.59
C ALA A 10 6.74 -7.58 -36.23
N LEU A 11 7.49 -6.62 -36.73
CA LEU A 11 6.98 -5.55 -37.60
C LEU A 11 7.20 -6.01 -39.05
N GLU A 12 6.18 -6.61 -39.67
CA GLU A 12 6.07 -6.75 -41.12
C GLU A 12 5.59 -5.40 -41.70
N GLY A 13 6.53 -4.63 -42.20
CA GLY A 13 6.26 -3.45 -43.01
C GLY A 13 6.44 -3.76 -44.47
N THR A 14 5.34 -3.99 -45.18
CA THR A 14 5.32 -4.10 -46.66
C THR A 14 5.49 -2.72 -47.25
N ILE A 15 6.64 -2.47 -47.90
CA ILE A 15 6.88 -1.26 -48.67
C ILE A 15 6.55 -1.51 -50.12
N LEU A 16 5.46 -0.90 -50.59
CA LEU A 16 5.10 -0.75 -52.01
C LEU A 16 6.01 0.29 -52.66
N MET A 17 6.76 -0.11 -53.69
CA MET A 17 7.48 0.77 -54.60
C MET A 17 6.53 1.42 -55.62
N PRO A 18 6.64 2.72 -55.92
CA PRO A 18 6.32 3.25 -57.22
C PRO A 18 7.59 3.53 -58.02
N SER A 19 7.60 2.97 -59.25
CA SER A 19 8.51 3.27 -60.33
C SER A 19 8.25 4.66 -60.89
N HIS A 20 9.25 5.51 -61.07
CA HIS A 20 9.35 6.44 -62.21
C HIS A 20 10.72 7.09 -62.36
N ALA A 21 11.30 6.85 -63.54
CA ALA A 21 12.00 7.74 -64.46
C ALA A 21 13.20 8.56 -64.02
N ALA A 22 14.23 8.26 -64.72
CA ALA A 22 15.51 8.88 -64.98
C ALA A 22 15.55 10.44 -64.97
N THR A 23 16.59 10.97 -64.30
CA THR A 23 17.37 12.11 -64.86
C THR A 23 18.76 12.16 -64.17
N ARG A 24 19.77 12.38 -65.03
CA ARG A 24 21.21 12.44 -64.77
C ARG A 24 21.56 13.67 -63.91
N LEU A 25 22.57 13.57 -63.09
CA LEU A 25 23.81 14.39 -63.05
C LEU A 25 24.38 14.51 -61.62
N ALA A 26 25.73 14.39 -61.61
CA ALA A 26 26.67 14.94 -60.62
C ALA A 26 26.83 14.26 -59.25
N SER A 27 27.81 13.41 -59.24
CA SER A 27 28.89 13.29 -58.26
C SER A 27 28.88 14.28 -57.07
N LEU A 28 28.53 13.76 -55.90
CA LEU A 28 29.02 14.20 -54.61
C LEU A 28 28.96 13.02 -53.67
N VAL A 29 30.14 12.57 -53.21
CA VAL A 29 30.31 11.50 -52.22
C VAL A 29 29.84 12.04 -50.87
N PRO A 30 28.75 11.52 -50.29
CA PRO A 30 28.49 11.76 -48.88
C PRO A 30 29.24 10.68 -48.09
N VAL A 31 30.17 11.10 -47.27
CA VAL A 31 30.71 10.30 -46.17
C VAL A 31 29.56 9.92 -45.25
N ALA A 32 29.07 8.70 -45.38
CA ALA A 32 28.11 8.15 -44.45
C ALA A 32 28.83 7.88 -43.13
N VAL A 33 28.72 8.82 -42.20
CA VAL A 33 29.02 8.59 -40.79
C VAL A 33 27.95 7.64 -40.25
N LEU A 34 28.26 6.34 -40.14
CA LEU A 34 27.47 5.38 -39.41
C LEU A 34 27.53 5.73 -37.90
N LEU A 35 26.58 6.53 -37.45
CA LEU A 35 26.29 6.61 -36.03
C LEU A 35 25.64 5.26 -35.61
N THR A 36 26.45 4.34 -35.09
CA THR A 36 25.95 3.19 -34.33
C THR A 36 25.39 3.71 -33.02
N VAL A 37 24.10 3.97 -33.00
CA VAL A 37 23.36 4.16 -31.76
C VAL A 37 23.36 2.81 -31.06
N ALA A 38 24.29 2.60 -30.14
CA ALA A 38 24.23 1.52 -29.19
C ALA A 38 22.95 1.73 -28.35
N ALA A 39 21.86 1.12 -28.77
CA ALA A 39 20.67 0.98 -27.95
C ALA A 39 21.05 0.11 -26.75
N GLY A 40 21.65 0.73 -25.75
CA GLY A 40 21.83 0.10 -24.44
C GLY A 40 20.44 -0.22 -23.91
N CYS A 41 20.05 -1.51 -23.91
CA CYS A 41 18.96 -2.00 -23.08
C CYS A 41 19.39 -1.83 -21.61
N GLY A 42 19.44 -0.60 -21.13
CA GLY A 42 19.42 -0.32 -19.71
C GLY A 42 18.01 -0.69 -19.23
N SER A 43 17.88 -1.84 -18.59
CA SER A 43 16.67 -2.09 -17.78
C SER A 43 16.62 -0.95 -16.76
N ALA A 44 15.77 0.04 -17.01
CA ALA A 44 15.43 1.02 -16.00
C ALA A 44 14.81 0.23 -14.86
N THR A 45 15.60 -0.06 -13.82
CA THR A 45 15.09 -0.64 -12.59
C THR A 45 14.12 0.39 -12.03
N ALA A 46 12.82 0.09 -12.07
CA ALA A 46 11.84 0.95 -11.43
C ALA A 46 12.28 1.17 -9.98
N PRO A 47 12.22 2.41 -9.47
CA PRO A 47 12.59 2.66 -8.09
C PRO A 47 11.73 1.76 -7.19
N SER A 48 12.36 1.15 -6.21
CA SER A 48 11.62 0.37 -5.21
C SER A 48 10.62 1.28 -4.50
N PRO A 49 9.39 0.82 -4.25
CA PRO A 49 8.43 1.60 -3.49
C PRO A 49 9.01 1.94 -2.12
N THR A 50 8.76 3.16 -1.66
CA THR A 50 9.16 3.60 -0.32
C THR A 50 8.01 3.33 0.64
N GLN A 51 8.32 2.73 1.79
CA GLN A 51 7.33 2.50 2.84
C GLN A 51 6.79 3.84 3.36
N GLN A 52 5.49 3.94 3.41
CA GLN A 52 4.74 5.06 3.99
C GLN A 52 4.40 4.73 5.45
N THR A 53 4.36 5.76 6.28
CA THR A 53 3.92 5.66 7.67
C THR A 53 2.89 6.74 7.89
N GLU A 54 1.66 6.33 8.19
CA GLU A 54 0.56 7.23 8.49
C GLU A 54 0.18 7.11 9.95
N THR A 55 0.01 8.26 10.63
CA THR A 55 -0.45 8.30 12.03
C THR A 55 -1.86 8.84 12.08
N PHE A 56 -2.74 8.08 12.70
CA PHE A 56 -4.14 8.42 12.91
C PHE A 56 -4.44 8.62 14.38
N THR A 57 -5.26 9.62 14.66
CA THR A 57 -5.73 9.92 16.01
C THR A 57 -7.25 10.00 16.04
N GLY A 58 -7.82 9.79 17.19
CA GLY A 58 -9.26 9.90 17.39
C GLY A 58 -9.66 9.72 18.84
N THR A 59 -10.96 9.57 19.05
CA THR A 59 -11.53 9.28 20.38
C THR A 59 -12.33 8.00 20.28
N LEU A 60 -12.05 7.07 21.17
CA LEU A 60 -12.78 5.81 21.30
C LEU A 60 -13.68 5.89 22.53
N GLN A 61 -14.96 5.67 22.33
CA GLN A 61 -15.96 5.58 23.38
C GLN A 61 -15.99 4.16 23.99
N PRO A 62 -16.38 3.99 25.24
CA PRO A 62 -16.70 2.69 25.79
C PRO A 62 -17.67 1.92 24.88
N LEU A 63 -17.36 0.66 24.59
CA LEU A 63 -18.08 -0.21 23.63
C LEU A 63 -18.20 0.36 22.20
N GLY A 64 -17.41 1.38 21.89
CA GLY A 64 -17.44 2.05 20.60
C GLY A 64 -16.41 1.52 19.61
N THR A 65 -16.51 2.06 18.41
CA THR A 65 -15.55 1.83 17.31
C THR A 65 -15.21 3.15 16.67
N ASP A 66 -13.98 3.27 16.15
CA ASP A 66 -13.58 4.34 15.25
C ASP A 66 -12.72 3.73 14.13
N PHE A 67 -12.79 4.29 12.92
CA PHE A 67 -11.97 3.83 11.82
C PHE A 67 -11.42 4.99 11.01
N LYS A 68 -10.29 4.76 10.38
CA LYS A 68 -9.63 5.70 9.47
C LYS A 68 -9.35 4.99 8.15
N THR A 69 -9.29 5.76 7.07
CA THR A 69 -9.00 5.23 5.73
C THR A 69 -7.61 5.63 5.30
N PHE A 70 -6.96 4.76 4.54
CA PHE A 70 -5.67 4.99 3.91
C PHE A 70 -5.62 4.34 2.53
N THR A 71 -4.66 4.73 1.71
CA THR A 71 -4.57 4.24 0.33
C THR A 71 -3.23 3.55 0.09
N ILE A 72 -3.31 2.30 -0.32
CA ILE A 72 -2.17 1.50 -0.78
C ILE A 72 -1.98 1.75 -2.26
N VAL A 73 -0.82 2.25 -2.67
CA VAL A 73 -0.50 2.57 -4.06
C VAL A 73 0.06 1.35 -4.81
N TYR A 74 0.79 0.48 -4.10
CA TYR A 74 1.42 -0.71 -4.68
C TYR A 74 0.94 -1.97 -4.00
N THR A 75 0.86 -3.08 -4.74
CA THR A 75 0.60 -4.39 -4.13
C THR A 75 1.71 -4.74 -3.14
N GLN A 76 1.33 -5.15 -1.95
CA GLN A 76 2.21 -5.38 -0.81
C GLN A 76 2.30 -6.86 -0.45
N ALA A 77 3.49 -7.26 0.02
CA ALA A 77 3.66 -8.55 0.67
C ALA A 77 3.01 -8.55 2.07
N SER A 78 2.88 -9.74 2.65
CA SER A 78 2.20 -9.92 3.94
C SER A 78 2.84 -9.17 5.12
N SER A 79 4.13 -8.88 5.07
CA SER A 79 4.84 -8.16 6.14
C SER A 79 4.86 -6.64 6.00
N ASP A 80 4.33 -6.12 4.89
CA ASP A 80 4.51 -4.72 4.51
C ASP A 80 3.38 -3.82 5.01
N LEU A 81 2.26 -4.43 5.38
CA LEU A 81 1.10 -3.74 5.95
C LEU A 81 0.96 -4.11 7.42
N SER A 82 1.08 -3.11 8.29
CA SER A 82 0.91 -3.31 9.72
C SER A 82 0.23 -2.12 10.38
N VAL A 83 -0.40 -2.37 11.54
CA VAL A 83 -0.95 -1.34 12.42
C VAL A 83 -0.46 -1.56 13.84
N THR A 84 -0.17 -0.46 14.51
CA THR A 84 0.23 -0.42 15.92
C THR A 84 -0.61 0.62 16.65
N VAL A 85 -1.11 0.30 17.84
CA VAL A 85 -1.68 1.29 18.76
C VAL A 85 -0.54 1.87 19.58
N ASP A 86 -0.22 3.14 19.35
CA ASP A 86 0.94 3.78 19.97
C ASP A 86 0.63 4.28 21.37
N SER A 87 -0.57 4.82 21.57
CA SER A 87 -0.98 5.38 22.85
C SER A 87 -2.50 5.37 23.03
N LEU A 88 -2.90 5.29 24.30
CA LEU A 88 -4.25 5.55 24.79
C LEU A 88 -4.15 6.50 25.97
N LYS A 89 -5.00 7.53 25.99
CA LYS A 89 -5.05 8.51 27.07
C LYS A 89 -6.50 8.83 27.41
N THR A 90 -6.79 9.04 28.68
CA THR A 90 -8.10 9.55 29.09
C THR A 90 -8.39 10.88 28.41
N VAL A 91 -9.63 11.13 28.05
CA VAL A 91 -10.05 12.42 27.47
C VAL A 91 -9.99 13.52 28.52
N ALA A 92 -10.31 13.20 29.79
CA ALA A 92 -10.49 14.19 30.86
C ALA A 92 -9.18 14.90 31.22
N ASP A 93 -8.08 14.15 31.36
CA ASP A 93 -6.82 14.69 31.90
C ASP A 93 -5.58 14.30 31.10
N SER A 94 -5.78 13.61 29.97
CA SER A 94 -4.71 13.10 29.09
C SER A 94 -3.77 12.11 29.80
N THR A 95 -4.21 11.47 30.88
CA THR A 95 -3.44 10.45 31.58
C THR A 95 -3.30 9.20 30.72
N PRO A 96 -2.09 8.63 30.58
CA PRO A 96 -1.89 7.38 29.85
C PRO A 96 -2.71 6.23 30.46
N VAL A 97 -3.44 5.54 29.63
CA VAL A 97 -4.21 4.34 30.02
C VAL A 97 -3.33 3.12 29.77
N THR A 98 -3.09 2.32 30.82
CA THR A 98 -2.25 1.13 30.76
C THR A 98 -3.02 -0.07 31.31
N GLY A 99 -2.58 -1.27 30.92
CA GLY A 99 -3.18 -2.52 31.42
C GLY A 99 -4.52 -2.90 30.80
N ILE A 100 -4.96 -2.19 29.76
CA ILE A 100 -6.11 -2.55 28.95
C ILE A 100 -5.69 -3.07 27.59
N THR A 101 -6.53 -3.88 26.99
CA THR A 101 -6.39 -4.33 25.60
C THR A 101 -7.52 -3.77 24.77
N ILE A 102 -7.21 -3.45 23.53
CA ILE A 102 -8.15 -2.88 22.55
C ILE A 102 -8.19 -3.76 21.32
N GLY A 103 -9.33 -3.83 20.67
CA GLY A 103 -9.43 -4.46 19.37
C GLY A 103 -8.90 -3.55 18.27
N ILE A 104 -8.11 -4.13 17.35
CA ILE A 104 -7.68 -3.46 16.13
C ILE A 104 -7.83 -4.39 14.94
N GLY A 105 -7.99 -3.83 13.75
CA GLY A 105 -8.05 -4.62 12.53
C GLY A 105 -7.93 -3.79 11.26
N PHE A 106 -7.75 -4.50 10.16
CA PHE A 106 -7.76 -3.97 8.79
C PHE A 106 -8.95 -4.50 8.02
N GLY A 107 -9.42 -3.73 7.07
CA GLY A 107 -10.48 -4.16 6.21
C GLY A 107 -10.68 -3.32 4.97
N ALA A 108 -11.74 -3.63 4.26
CA ALA A 108 -12.21 -2.86 3.12
C ALA A 108 -13.22 -1.81 3.56
N VAL A 109 -13.16 -0.64 2.95
CA VAL A 109 -14.15 0.42 3.15
C VAL A 109 -15.49 -0.03 2.56
N SER A 110 -16.55 0.00 3.36
CA SER A 110 -17.92 -0.36 2.95
C SER A 110 -18.88 0.76 3.35
N GLY A 111 -19.11 1.72 2.44
CA GLY A 111 -19.90 2.91 2.74
C GLY A 111 -19.28 3.72 3.88
N SER A 112 -19.99 3.87 4.99
CA SER A 112 -19.54 4.57 6.20
C SER A 112 -19.00 3.62 7.29
N SER A 113 -18.58 2.42 6.94
CA SER A 113 -18.06 1.41 7.87
C SER A 113 -16.80 0.73 7.33
N CYS A 114 -16.07 0.09 8.23
CA CYS A 114 -14.91 -0.74 7.94
C CYS A 114 -15.31 -2.22 8.03
N SER A 115 -15.25 -2.94 6.91
CA SER A 115 -15.48 -4.39 6.88
C SER A 115 -14.17 -5.11 7.19
N LEU A 116 -13.96 -5.49 8.44
CA LEU A 116 -12.71 -6.09 8.89
C LEU A 116 -12.49 -7.46 8.26
N GLN A 117 -11.30 -7.64 7.68
CA GLN A 117 -10.81 -8.89 7.12
C GLN A 117 -9.82 -9.57 8.07
N ILE A 118 -9.08 -8.77 8.82
CA ILE A 118 -8.09 -9.21 9.79
C ILE A 118 -8.29 -8.37 11.03
N GLN A 119 -8.36 -9.02 12.19
CA GLN A 119 -8.51 -8.33 13.46
C GLN A 119 -7.90 -9.12 14.61
N THR A 120 -7.53 -8.41 15.65
CA THR A 120 -7.25 -8.97 16.97
C THR A 120 -8.08 -8.20 18.01
N PRO A 121 -8.84 -8.88 18.87
CA PRO A 121 -9.63 -8.23 19.91
C PRO A 121 -8.78 -7.79 21.12
N THR A 122 -7.51 -8.19 21.17
CA THR A 122 -6.64 -8.03 22.35
C THR A 122 -5.29 -7.46 22.00
N ALA A 123 -5.26 -6.38 21.22
CA ALA A 123 -4.02 -5.68 20.97
C ALA A 123 -3.53 -4.97 22.23
N ALA A 124 -2.32 -5.24 22.63
CA ALA A 124 -1.62 -4.42 23.62
C ALA A 124 -0.99 -3.20 22.95
N LEU A 125 -0.73 -2.15 23.72
CA LEU A 125 0.01 -0.98 23.23
C LEU A 125 1.37 -1.40 22.67
N ALA A 126 1.81 -0.73 21.61
CA ALA A 126 3.04 -0.99 20.88
C ALA A 126 3.18 -2.41 20.28
N THR A 127 2.09 -3.18 20.20
CA THR A 127 2.07 -4.47 19.53
C THR A 127 1.59 -4.30 18.10
N GLU A 128 2.40 -4.80 17.15
CA GLU A 128 2.14 -4.69 15.73
C GLU A 128 1.21 -5.84 15.26
N LEU A 129 0.12 -5.48 14.57
CA LEU A 129 -0.73 -6.43 13.85
C LEU A 129 -0.37 -6.38 12.36
N PHE A 130 0.04 -7.50 11.80
CA PHE A 130 0.38 -7.63 10.38
C PHE A 130 -0.79 -8.18 9.56
N ALA A 131 -0.87 -7.75 8.30
CA ALA A 131 -1.77 -8.33 7.32
C ALA A 131 -1.15 -9.60 6.69
N PRO A 132 -1.57 -10.82 7.05
CA PRO A 132 -0.85 -12.07 6.70
C PRO A 132 -0.85 -12.37 5.20
N ASN A 133 -1.76 -11.79 4.43
CA ASN A 133 -1.91 -12.07 2.99
C ASN A 133 -1.44 -10.91 2.10
N GLY A 134 -0.83 -9.87 2.69
CA GLY A 134 -0.54 -8.64 1.96
C GLY A 134 -1.81 -7.88 1.56
N ALA A 135 -1.65 -6.90 0.68
CA ALA A 135 -2.76 -6.11 0.17
C ALA A 135 -2.50 -5.66 -1.26
N SER A 136 -3.52 -5.63 -2.10
CA SER A 136 -3.45 -5.02 -3.43
C SER A 136 -3.50 -3.50 -3.32
N ALA A 137 -3.13 -2.79 -4.39
CA ALA A 137 -3.39 -1.36 -4.47
C ALA A 137 -4.89 -1.07 -4.31
N GLY A 138 -5.25 -0.06 -3.51
CA GLY A 138 -6.64 0.27 -3.21
C GLY A 138 -6.81 1.07 -1.94
N THR A 139 -8.06 1.41 -1.61
CA THR A 139 -8.43 2.10 -0.37
C THR A 139 -8.87 1.10 0.68
N TYR A 140 -8.25 1.19 1.83
CA TYR A 140 -8.48 0.32 2.98
C TYR A 140 -8.90 1.13 4.20
N CYS A 141 -9.34 0.42 5.23
CA CYS A 141 -9.59 1.01 6.53
C CYS A 141 -8.83 0.26 7.62
N VAL A 142 -8.40 1.02 8.61
CA VAL A 142 -7.95 0.52 9.90
C VAL A 142 -9.00 0.90 10.93
N GLN A 143 -9.37 -0.03 11.76
CA GLN A 143 -10.38 0.18 12.80
C GLN A 143 -9.80 -0.15 14.17
N ILE A 144 -10.10 0.72 15.13
CA ILE A 144 -9.90 0.48 16.56
C ILE A 144 -11.27 0.33 17.20
N PHE A 145 -11.40 -0.59 18.15
CA PHE A 145 -12.67 -0.84 18.81
C PHE A 145 -12.47 -1.29 20.26
N ASP A 146 -13.35 -0.83 21.13
CA ASP A 146 -13.45 -1.41 22.47
C ASP A 146 -14.17 -2.75 22.40
N CYS A 147 -13.74 -3.65 23.21
CA CYS A 147 -14.15 -5.04 23.16
C CYS A 147 -15.60 -5.21 23.61
N PRO A 148 -16.51 -5.71 22.75
CA PRO A 148 -17.88 -5.98 23.20
C PRO A 148 -17.90 -7.07 24.27
N THR A 149 -18.77 -6.90 25.25
CA THR A 149 -19.07 -7.95 26.26
C THR A 149 -19.42 -9.27 25.59
N GLY A 150 -18.79 -10.35 26.01
CA GLY A 150 -19.02 -11.69 25.48
C GLY A 150 -18.11 -12.11 24.33
N THR A 151 -17.21 -11.25 23.86
CA THR A 151 -16.18 -11.63 22.90
C THR A 151 -15.05 -12.37 23.63
N THR A 152 -14.76 -13.59 23.18
CA THR A 152 -13.67 -14.41 23.73
C THR A 152 -12.34 -13.67 23.58
N GLY A 153 -11.61 -13.48 24.68
CA GLY A 153 -10.31 -12.83 24.69
C GLY A 153 -10.32 -11.35 25.11
N CYS A 154 -11.48 -10.74 25.32
CA CYS A 154 -11.55 -9.39 25.87
C CYS A 154 -11.28 -9.44 27.38
N SER A 155 -10.16 -8.85 27.80
CA SER A 155 -9.74 -8.86 29.20
C SER A 155 -10.14 -7.61 29.98
N SER A 156 -10.40 -6.50 29.30
CA SER A 156 -10.84 -5.26 29.95
C SER A 156 -11.58 -4.37 28.94
N MET A 157 -12.66 -3.74 29.41
CA MET A 157 -13.41 -2.75 28.66
C MET A 157 -13.02 -1.36 29.13
N LEU A 158 -13.12 -0.39 28.25
CA LEU A 158 -13.04 1.02 28.61
C LEU A 158 -14.17 1.38 29.55
N THR A 159 -13.85 2.13 30.62
CA THR A 159 -14.86 2.67 31.54
C THR A 159 -15.16 4.14 31.23
N GLU A 160 -14.31 4.78 30.46
CA GLU A 160 -14.42 6.19 30.05
C GLU A 160 -13.86 6.36 28.63
N PRO A 161 -14.21 7.48 27.95
CA PRO A 161 -13.65 7.77 26.64
C PRO A 161 -12.14 7.97 26.67
N VAL A 162 -11.45 7.47 25.65
CA VAL A 162 -10.00 7.64 25.49
C VAL A 162 -9.66 8.25 24.14
N THR A 163 -8.65 9.10 24.12
CA THR A 163 -7.98 9.47 22.88
C THR A 163 -6.95 8.41 22.54
N TYR A 164 -6.80 8.10 21.27
CA TYR A 164 -5.82 7.14 20.79
C TYR A 164 -4.91 7.76 19.73
N SER A 165 -3.73 7.17 19.59
CA SER A 165 -2.86 7.29 18.43
C SER A 165 -2.55 5.89 17.91
N MET A 166 -2.62 5.71 16.60
CA MET A 166 -2.22 4.49 15.93
C MET A 166 -1.43 4.80 14.67
N THR A 167 -0.46 3.96 14.38
CA THR A 167 0.41 4.05 13.20
C THR A 167 0.12 2.91 12.25
N VAL A 168 -0.07 3.24 10.97
CA VAL A 168 -0.18 2.29 9.86
C VAL A 168 1.06 2.42 8.98
N LYS A 169 1.73 1.30 8.71
CA LYS A 169 2.84 1.21 7.76
C LYS A 169 2.37 0.45 6.52
N HIS A 170 2.67 1.00 5.34
CA HIS A 170 2.31 0.41 4.05
C HIS A 170 3.21 0.97 2.92
N PHE A 171 3.06 0.50 1.68
CA PHE A 171 3.73 1.02 0.49
C PHE A 171 2.74 1.68 -0.48
#